data_e4287ddbd8e0a34aee229ea43d4c5f8a
#
_entry.id   e4287ddbd8e0a34aee229ea43d4c5f8a
#
_cell.length_a   1.000
_cell.length_b   1.000
_cell.length_c   1.000
_cell.angle_alpha   90.00
_cell.angle_beta   90.00
_cell.angle_gamma   90.00
#
_symmetry.space_group_name_H-M   'P 1'
#
loop_
_entity.id
_entity.type
_entity.pdbx_description
1 polymer ?
#
loop_
_entity_poly.entity_id
_entity_poly.type
_entity_poly.pdbx_seq_one_letter_code
_entity_poly.pdbx_strand_id
1 'polypeptide(L)'
;MVGDEHYRHAGGAVELTDGAELTWMRQPHYYMGLYSYTYSAGLTIATQVCKRIENEGRTAVDDWKRVLKAGGTKTPVELAAMAGIDITTDAPLLDTIETIGAMIDEIWELTDELEDK
;
A
#
# COMPACT_ATOMS: atom_id res chain seq x y z
N MET A 1 10.53 -16.27 22.44
CA MET A 1 11.71 -16.20 21.58
C MET A 1 11.29 -16.31 20.11
N VAL A 2 10.60 -15.30 19.59
CA VAL A 2 10.08 -15.25 18.19
C VAL A 2 10.77 -14.14 17.38
N GLY A 3 11.65 -13.34 18.02
CA GLY A 3 12.27 -12.16 17.41
C GLY A 3 13.51 -12.43 16.53
N ASP A 4 14.19 -13.52 16.72
CA ASP A 4 15.55 -13.70 16.20
C ASP A 4 15.62 -14.17 14.74
N GLU A 5 14.58 -14.86 14.24
CA GLU A 5 14.62 -15.39 12.89
C GLU A 5 14.18 -14.39 11.82
N HIS A 6 13.26 -13.47 12.14
CA HIS A 6 12.73 -12.51 11.17
C HIS A 6 13.78 -11.48 10.73
N TYR A 7 14.73 -11.15 11.59
CA TYR A 7 15.78 -10.18 11.28
C TYR A 7 17.04 -10.78 10.68
N ARG A 8 17.20 -12.10 10.74
CA ARG A 8 18.37 -12.80 10.15
C ARG A 8 18.40 -12.78 8.62
N HIS A 9 17.28 -12.42 7.97
CA HIS A 9 17.20 -12.34 6.51
C HIS A 9 17.70 -11.01 5.92
N ALA A 10 18.16 -10.07 6.73
CA ALA A 10 18.79 -8.84 6.23
C ALA A 10 20.18 -9.04 5.61
N GLY A 11 20.56 -10.28 5.28
CA GLY A 11 21.81 -10.61 4.60
C GLY A 11 23.09 -10.19 5.31
N GLY A 12 23.03 -9.94 6.63
CA GLY A 12 24.18 -9.44 7.40
C GLY A 12 24.49 -7.95 7.19
N ALA A 13 23.66 -7.24 6.43
CA ALA A 13 23.86 -5.81 6.16
C ALA A 13 23.35 -4.90 7.30
N VAL A 14 22.62 -5.46 8.26
CA VAL A 14 22.05 -4.71 9.40
C VAL A 14 22.54 -5.30 10.71
N GLU A 15 23.12 -4.46 11.57
CA GLU A 15 23.46 -4.81 12.95
C GLU A 15 22.26 -4.50 13.84
N LEU A 16 21.76 -5.53 14.53
CA LEU A 16 20.67 -5.40 15.48
C LEU A 16 21.24 -5.10 16.87
N THR A 17 20.84 -3.97 17.41
CA THR A 17 21.18 -3.60 18.80
C THR A 17 20.21 -4.27 19.78
N ASP A 18 20.68 -4.52 21.01
CA ASP A 18 19.85 -5.03 22.09
C ASP A 18 18.60 -4.15 22.29
N GLY A 19 17.44 -4.77 22.34
CA GLY A 19 16.16 -4.09 22.49
C GLY A 19 15.47 -3.72 21.17
N ALA A 20 16.05 -4.00 20.01
CA ALA A 20 15.38 -3.79 18.73
C ALA A 20 14.06 -4.55 18.63
N GLU A 21 14.00 -5.74 19.23
CA GLU A 21 12.79 -6.58 19.34
C GLU A 21 11.67 -5.93 20.16
N LEU A 22 11.98 -4.91 20.97
CA LEU A 22 11.01 -4.20 21.79
C LEU A 22 10.40 -2.95 21.09
N THR A 23 10.77 -2.73 19.81
CA THR A 23 10.29 -1.56 19.06
C THR A 23 8.76 -1.45 19.01
N TRP A 24 8.06 -2.61 18.98
CA TRP A 24 6.61 -2.65 19.03
C TRP A 24 5.99 -1.95 20.24
N MET A 25 6.70 -1.91 21.38
CA MET A 25 6.21 -1.27 22.62
C MET A 25 6.06 0.25 22.47
N ARG A 26 6.78 0.85 21.52
CA ARG A 26 6.75 2.29 21.23
C ARG A 26 5.76 2.68 20.14
N GLN A 27 5.17 1.68 19.48
CA GLN A 27 4.25 1.90 18.36
C GLN A 27 2.81 2.08 18.87
N PRO A 28 2.27 3.31 18.95
CA PRO A 28 0.93 3.55 19.47
C PRO A 28 -0.15 2.82 18.65
N HIS A 29 0.12 2.55 17.38
CA HIS A 29 -0.81 1.89 16.46
C HIS A 29 -1.17 0.45 16.90
N TYR A 30 -0.28 -0.24 17.62
CA TYR A 30 -0.57 -1.57 18.15
C TYR A 30 -1.62 -1.55 19.27
N TYR A 31 -1.82 -0.40 19.91
CA TYR A 31 -2.81 -0.20 20.96
C TYR A 31 -4.13 0.36 20.44
N MET A 32 -4.21 0.65 19.14
CA MET A 32 -5.40 1.14 18.46
C MET A 32 -6.02 -0.04 17.70
N GLY A 33 -7.11 -0.59 18.23
CA GLY A 33 -7.76 -1.76 17.65
C GLY A 33 -8.07 -1.58 16.16
N LEU A 34 -7.68 -2.56 15.36
CA LEU A 34 -7.92 -2.62 13.90
C LEU A 34 -7.40 -1.42 13.10
N TYR A 35 -6.50 -0.60 13.67
CA TYR A 35 -6.02 0.59 12.96
C TYR A 35 -5.09 0.27 11.78
N SER A 36 -4.21 -0.73 11.94
CA SER A 36 -3.15 -1.03 10.96
C SER A 36 -3.69 -1.39 9.56
N TYR A 37 -4.86 -2.00 9.45
CA TYR A 37 -5.46 -2.36 8.16
C TYR A 37 -5.81 -1.13 7.30
N THR A 38 -6.01 0.04 7.92
CA THR A 38 -6.37 1.28 7.20
C THR A 38 -5.29 1.70 6.22
N TYR A 39 -4.04 1.34 6.48
CA TYR A 39 -2.92 1.61 5.57
C TYR A 39 -3.01 0.75 4.32
N SER A 40 -3.30 -0.55 4.45
CA SER A 40 -3.50 -1.44 3.30
C SER A 40 -4.72 -1.02 2.48
N ALA A 41 -5.82 -0.66 3.13
CA ALA A 41 -7.01 -0.15 2.47
C ALA A 41 -6.72 1.16 1.71
N GLY A 42 -5.99 2.09 2.34
CA GLY A 42 -5.58 3.34 1.72
C GLY A 42 -4.69 3.13 0.50
N LEU A 43 -3.70 2.22 0.60
CA LEU A 43 -2.83 1.88 -0.53
C LEU A 43 -3.61 1.23 -1.68
N THR A 44 -4.53 0.33 -1.37
CA THR A 44 -5.40 -0.30 -2.38
C THR A 44 -6.17 0.77 -3.15
N ILE A 45 -6.86 1.68 -2.45
CA ILE A 45 -7.63 2.75 -3.10
C ILE A 45 -6.71 3.66 -3.93
N ALA A 46 -5.54 4.04 -3.40
CA ALA A 46 -4.59 4.90 -4.09
C ALA A 46 -4.09 4.26 -5.40
N THR A 47 -3.71 2.99 -5.37
CA THR A 47 -3.27 2.24 -6.55
C THR A 47 -4.37 2.19 -7.60
N GLN A 48 -5.61 1.89 -7.21
CA GLN A 48 -6.74 1.86 -8.14
C GLN A 48 -7.03 3.23 -8.74
N VAL A 49 -6.94 4.31 -7.97
CA VAL A 49 -7.09 5.68 -8.49
C VAL A 49 -5.99 6.00 -9.50
N CYS A 50 -4.72 5.66 -9.23
CA CYS A 50 -3.62 5.86 -10.16
C CYS A 50 -3.87 5.12 -11.48
N LYS A 51 -4.20 3.82 -11.43
CA LYS A 51 -4.54 3.03 -12.62
C LYS A 51 -5.69 3.64 -13.43
N ARG A 52 -6.73 4.11 -12.76
CA ARG A 52 -7.83 4.79 -13.44
C ARG A 52 -7.38 6.08 -14.12
N ILE A 53 -6.53 6.86 -13.47
CA ILE A 53 -6.01 8.11 -14.05
C ILE A 53 -5.16 7.81 -15.30
N GLU A 54 -4.34 6.77 -15.27
CA GLU A 54 -3.52 6.33 -16.40
C GLU A 54 -4.40 5.87 -17.58
N ASN A 55 -5.45 5.12 -17.31
CA ASN A 55 -6.30 4.52 -18.34
C ASN A 55 -7.41 5.47 -18.85
N GLU A 56 -8.02 6.25 -17.97
CA GLU A 56 -9.21 7.08 -18.25
C GLU A 56 -8.90 8.58 -18.31
N GLY A 57 -7.70 8.99 -17.89
CA GLY A 57 -7.24 10.36 -17.95
C GLY A 57 -8.11 11.34 -17.16
N ARG A 58 -8.61 12.37 -17.85
CA ARG A 58 -9.32 13.50 -17.23
C ARG A 58 -10.55 13.10 -16.44
N THR A 59 -11.29 12.10 -16.88
CA THR A 59 -12.51 11.64 -16.20
C THR A 59 -12.20 11.16 -14.79
N ALA A 60 -11.21 10.27 -14.64
CA ALA A 60 -10.78 9.77 -13.33
C ALA A 60 -10.21 10.88 -12.42
N VAL A 61 -9.47 11.84 -13.00
CA VAL A 61 -9.00 13.02 -12.27
C VAL A 61 -10.15 13.86 -11.72
N ASP A 62 -11.21 14.07 -12.50
CA ASP A 62 -12.35 14.86 -12.06
C ASP A 62 -13.18 14.11 -11.00
N ASP A 63 -13.28 12.77 -11.09
CA ASP A 63 -13.85 11.92 -10.04
C ASP A 63 -13.05 12.06 -8.73
N TRP A 64 -11.74 11.92 -8.80
CA TRP A 64 -10.88 12.06 -7.62
C TRP A 64 -10.97 13.44 -6.98
N LYS A 65 -11.03 14.51 -7.79
CA LYS A 65 -11.26 15.86 -7.27
C LYS A 65 -12.58 16.01 -6.55
N ARG A 66 -13.65 15.30 -6.98
CA ARG A 66 -14.93 15.28 -6.27
C ARG A 66 -14.81 14.60 -4.91
N VAL A 67 -14.07 13.50 -4.83
CA VAL A 67 -13.77 12.83 -3.56
C VAL A 67 -13.07 13.78 -2.60
N LEU A 68 -12.01 14.45 -3.05
CA LEU A 68 -11.27 15.40 -2.21
C LEU A 68 -12.15 16.56 -1.71
N LYS A 69 -13.05 17.06 -2.56
CA LYS A 69 -14.00 18.13 -2.19
C LYS A 69 -15.09 17.66 -1.22
N ALA A 70 -15.41 16.36 -1.20
CA ALA A 70 -16.39 15.81 -0.28
C ALA A 70 -15.90 15.83 1.17
N GLY A 71 -14.58 15.80 1.39
CA GLY A 71 -13.98 15.84 2.74
C GLY A 71 -14.52 14.71 3.63
N GLY A 72 -14.87 15.04 4.88
CA GLY A 72 -15.41 14.10 5.86
C GLY A 72 -16.93 13.93 5.84
N THR A 73 -17.61 14.27 4.75
CA THR A 73 -19.10 14.25 4.68
C THR A 73 -19.67 12.89 4.28
N LYS A 74 -18.83 11.93 3.94
CA LYS A 74 -19.21 10.61 3.43
C LYS A 74 -18.45 9.51 4.13
N THR A 75 -19.00 8.30 4.09
CA THR A 75 -18.31 7.10 4.58
C THR A 75 -17.16 6.70 3.66
N PRO A 76 -16.16 5.94 4.15
CA PRO A 76 -15.06 5.44 3.32
C PRO A 76 -15.53 4.68 2.07
N VAL A 77 -16.57 3.86 2.19
CA VAL A 77 -17.15 3.11 1.06
C VAL A 77 -17.75 4.06 0.02
N GLU A 78 -18.48 5.08 0.45
CA GLU A 78 -19.05 6.08 -0.47
C GLU A 78 -17.97 6.90 -1.16
N LEU A 79 -16.89 7.26 -0.46
CA LEU A 79 -15.74 7.99 -1.04
C LEU A 79 -15.03 7.14 -2.09
N ALA A 80 -14.79 5.85 -1.80
CA ALA A 80 -14.21 4.92 -2.77
C ALA A 80 -15.11 4.76 -4.01
N ALA A 81 -16.42 4.60 -3.82
CA ALA A 81 -17.38 4.51 -4.91
C ALA A 81 -17.41 5.80 -5.76
N MET A 82 -17.28 6.98 -5.16
CA MET A 82 -17.13 8.25 -5.89
C MET A 82 -15.85 8.31 -6.73
N ALA A 83 -14.78 7.62 -6.29
CA ALA A 83 -13.58 7.42 -7.07
C ALA A 83 -13.71 6.29 -8.11
N GLY A 84 -14.89 5.65 -8.22
CA GLY A 84 -15.15 4.55 -9.14
C GLY A 84 -14.56 3.21 -8.69
N ILE A 85 -14.34 3.03 -7.38
CA ILE A 85 -13.71 1.83 -6.80
C ILE A 85 -14.72 1.16 -5.86
N ASP A 86 -15.03 -0.10 -6.11
CA ASP A 86 -15.88 -0.90 -5.23
C ASP A 86 -15.03 -1.69 -4.22
N ILE A 87 -14.84 -1.11 -3.04
CA ILE A 87 -14.11 -1.74 -1.93
C ILE A 87 -14.94 -2.73 -1.12
N THR A 88 -16.17 -3.04 -1.54
CA THR A 88 -17.01 -4.08 -0.90
C THR A 88 -16.67 -5.48 -1.41
N THR A 89 -15.82 -5.58 -2.42
CA THR A 89 -15.31 -6.82 -3.00
C THR A 89 -13.79 -6.92 -2.79
N ASP A 90 -13.23 -8.09 -3.02
CA ASP A 90 -11.78 -8.34 -2.97
C ASP A 90 -11.04 -7.93 -4.25
N ALA A 91 -11.77 -7.66 -5.33
CA ALA A 91 -11.19 -7.36 -6.64
C ALA A 91 -10.17 -6.20 -6.62
N PRO A 92 -10.42 -5.04 -6.00
CA PRO A 92 -9.43 -3.97 -5.93
C PRO A 92 -8.15 -4.35 -5.19
N LEU A 93 -8.25 -5.18 -4.15
CA LEU A 93 -7.11 -5.66 -3.39
C LEU A 93 -6.26 -6.63 -4.23
N LEU A 94 -6.88 -7.60 -4.87
CA LEU A 94 -6.19 -8.58 -5.72
C LEU A 94 -5.49 -7.90 -6.89
N ASP A 95 -6.16 -6.97 -7.57
CA ASP A 95 -5.58 -6.19 -8.66
C ASP A 95 -4.42 -5.29 -8.17
N THR A 96 -4.49 -4.77 -6.96
CA THR A 96 -3.39 -4.00 -6.36
C THR A 96 -2.17 -4.89 -6.09
N ILE A 97 -2.38 -6.10 -5.56
CA ILE A 97 -1.30 -7.07 -5.33
C ILE A 97 -0.62 -7.44 -6.65
N GLU A 98 -1.40 -7.72 -7.69
CA GLU A 98 -0.88 -8.01 -9.04
C GLU A 98 -0.07 -6.84 -9.61
N THR A 99 -0.58 -5.62 -9.45
CA THR A 99 0.10 -4.39 -9.88
C THR A 99 1.45 -4.21 -9.20
N ILE A 100 1.50 -4.41 -7.88
CA ILE A 100 2.77 -4.33 -7.12
C ILE A 100 3.72 -5.44 -7.53
N GLY A 101 3.23 -6.65 -7.77
CA GLY A 101 4.02 -7.76 -8.28
C GLY A 101 4.69 -7.41 -9.61
N ALA A 102 3.93 -6.89 -10.57
CA ALA A 102 4.46 -6.46 -11.85
C ALA A 102 5.53 -5.36 -11.74
N MET A 103 5.35 -4.41 -10.81
CA MET A 103 6.38 -3.37 -10.55
C MET A 103 7.68 -3.98 -9.99
N ILE A 104 7.58 -5.01 -9.15
CA ILE A 104 8.75 -5.71 -8.62
C ILE A 104 9.48 -6.44 -9.75
N ASP A 105 8.75 -7.13 -10.61
CA ASP A 105 9.34 -7.83 -11.76
C ASP A 105 10.06 -6.84 -12.70
N GLU A 106 9.45 -5.69 -12.98
CA GLU A 106 10.07 -4.62 -13.79
C GLU A 106 11.36 -4.09 -13.13
N ILE A 107 11.39 -3.92 -11.81
CA ILE A 107 12.60 -3.50 -11.09
C ILE A 107 13.72 -4.53 -11.26
N TRP A 108 13.40 -5.82 -11.19
CA TRP A 108 14.37 -6.89 -11.42
C TRP A 108 14.95 -6.83 -12.83
N GLU A 109 14.11 -6.75 -13.86
CA GLU A 109 14.52 -6.66 -15.26
C GLU A 109 15.44 -5.46 -15.51
N LEU A 110 15.07 -4.28 -15.01
CA LEU A 110 15.87 -3.06 -15.15
C LEU A 110 17.19 -3.13 -14.39
N THR A 111 17.24 -3.83 -13.27
CA THR A 111 18.48 -4.02 -12.49
C THR A 111 19.45 -4.91 -13.24
N ASP A 112 18.98 -6.02 -13.78
CA ASP A 112 19.79 -6.94 -14.61
C ASP A 112 20.37 -6.21 -15.85
N GLU A 113 19.57 -5.37 -16.50
CA GLU A 113 20.04 -4.57 -17.65
C GLU A 113 21.13 -3.55 -17.27
N LEU A 114 21.16 -3.08 -16.03
CA LEU A 114 22.18 -2.14 -15.55
C LEU A 114 23.49 -2.84 -15.15
N GLU A 115 23.39 -4.08 -14.64
CA GLU A 115 24.57 -4.88 -14.25
C GLU A 115 25.31 -5.45 -15.48
N ASP A 116 24.63 -5.64 -16.59
CA ASP A 116 25.22 -6.14 -17.85
C ASP A 116 25.96 -5.06 -18.66
N LYS A 117 26.00 -3.81 -18.21
CA LYS A 117 26.68 -2.67 -18.87
C LYS A 117 27.99 -2.31 -18.21
#